data_075513d7180b2ba20353b60580fd464b
#
_entry.id   075513d7180b2ba20353b60580fd464b
#
_cell.length_a   1.000
_cell.length_b   1.000
_cell.length_c   1.000
_cell.angle_alpha   90.00
_cell.angle_beta   90.00
_cell.angle_gamma   90.00
#
_symmetry.space_group_name_H-M   'P 1'
#
loop_
_entity.id
_entity.type
_entity.pdbx_description
1 polymer ?
#
loop_
_entity_poly.entity_id
_entity_poly.type
_entity_poly.pdbx_seq_one_letter_code
_entity_poly.pdbx_strand_id
1 'polypeptide(L)'
;MSIYKNNHFFVTFVVMELRIGNGYDVHALAEGLPMWLGGVRIPSATGFVAHSDGDVAIHALCDALLGALALGDIGHLFPDTSDEWKGIDSKILLAKVVALIGEHGYRVGNVDITIALQRPKLAPHLLTMRETLAPILGVPVDAVSVKATTTERLGFVGRCEGCEVWASATVIKP
;
A
#
# COMPACT_ATOMS: atom_id res chain seq x y z
N MET A 1 -14.37 -63.11 16.62
CA MET A 1 -14.96 -62.25 15.55
C MET A 1 -14.59 -60.82 15.89
N SER A 2 -13.48 -60.33 15.32
CA SER A 2 -12.91 -58.99 15.65
C SER A 2 -13.44 -57.99 14.63
N ILE A 3 -14.17 -56.98 15.11
CA ILE A 3 -14.69 -55.91 14.28
C ILE A 3 -13.63 -54.82 14.28
N TYR A 4 -12.83 -54.73 13.23
CA TYR A 4 -11.98 -53.55 12.95
C TYR A 4 -12.89 -52.43 12.45
N LYS A 5 -13.18 -51.43 13.28
CA LYS A 5 -13.75 -50.15 12.82
C LYS A 5 -12.64 -49.35 12.15
N ASN A 6 -12.64 -49.30 10.84
CA ASN A 6 -11.81 -48.38 10.10
C ASN A 6 -12.33 -46.93 10.28
N ASN A 7 -11.66 -46.18 11.13
CA ASN A 7 -11.84 -44.73 11.19
C ASN A 7 -11.14 -44.11 9.98
N HIS A 8 -11.88 -43.82 8.93
CA HIS A 8 -11.37 -43.00 7.83
C HIS A 8 -11.33 -41.54 8.26
N PHE A 9 -10.16 -41.05 8.62
CA PHE A 9 -9.91 -39.64 8.76
C PHE A 9 -9.82 -39.03 7.35
N PHE A 10 -10.83 -38.25 6.96
CA PHE A 10 -10.74 -37.41 5.77
C PHE A 10 -9.96 -36.15 6.15
N VAL A 11 -8.73 -36.01 5.63
CA VAL A 11 -7.98 -34.78 5.73
C VAL A 11 -8.37 -33.93 4.50
N THR A 12 -9.15 -32.89 4.75
CA THR A 12 -9.46 -31.90 3.71
C THR A 12 -8.32 -30.89 3.65
N PHE A 13 -7.55 -30.91 2.57
CA PHE A 13 -6.57 -29.87 2.31
C PHE A 13 -7.29 -28.65 1.73
N VAL A 14 -7.27 -27.56 2.48
CA VAL A 14 -7.65 -26.26 1.92
C VAL A 14 -6.43 -25.74 1.16
N VAL A 15 -6.51 -25.71 -0.16
CA VAL A 15 -5.46 -25.09 -1.00
C VAL A 15 -5.74 -23.60 -1.04
N MET A 16 -4.94 -22.83 -0.33
CA MET A 16 -4.99 -21.39 -0.34
C MET A 16 -4.13 -20.86 -1.50
N GLU A 17 -4.72 -20.09 -2.40
CA GLU A 17 -3.94 -19.41 -3.46
C GLU A 17 -3.37 -18.11 -2.92
N LEU A 18 -2.03 -18.02 -2.89
CA LEU A 18 -1.28 -16.84 -2.47
C LEU A 18 -0.64 -16.18 -3.70
N ARG A 19 -0.79 -14.86 -3.83
CA ARG A 19 -0.07 -14.05 -4.81
C ARG A 19 0.62 -12.89 -4.13
N ILE A 20 1.70 -12.43 -4.75
CA ILE A 20 2.55 -11.34 -4.26
C ILE A 20 2.64 -10.29 -5.37
N GLY A 21 2.52 -9.03 -4.99
CA GLY A 21 2.79 -7.89 -5.87
C GLY A 21 3.75 -6.91 -5.23
N ASN A 22 4.43 -6.15 -6.08
CA ASN A 22 5.31 -5.06 -5.70
C ASN A 22 4.88 -3.79 -6.42
N GLY A 23 4.94 -2.66 -5.73
CA GLY A 23 4.70 -1.34 -6.27
C GLY A 23 5.85 -0.41 -5.90
N TYR A 24 6.08 0.56 -6.77
CA TYR A 24 7.07 1.62 -6.59
C TYR A 24 6.46 2.92 -7.09
N ASP A 25 6.59 3.97 -6.29
CA ASP A 25 6.20 5.31 -6.71
C ASP A 25 7.16 6.36 -6.18
N VAL A 26 7.25 7.48 -6.88
CA VAL A 26 8.15 8.60 -6.57
C VAL A 26 7.45 9.92 -6.86
N HIS A 27 7.53 10.84 -5.88
CA HIS A 27 6.97 12.19 -6.03
C HIS A 27 8.00 13.25 -5.70
N ALA A 28 8.02 14.33 -6.50
CA ALA A 28 8.81 15.52 -6.22
C ALA A 28 8.23 16.27 -5.02
N LEU A 29 9.11 16.96 -4.28
CA LEU A 29 8.75 17.85 -3.17
C LEU A 29 8.78 19.31 -3.61
N ALA A 30 7.82 20.11 -3.15
CA ALA A 30 7.81 21.55 -3.30
C ALA A 30 7.37 22.25 -2.02
N GLU A 31 7.84 23.47 -1.81
CA GLU A 31 7.47 24.30 -0.65
C GLU A 31 6.00 24.69 -0.67
N GLY A 32 5.40 24.81 0.51
CA GLY A 32 4.05 25.30 0.68
C GLY A 32 2.94 24.31 0.34
N LEU A 33 3.28 23.11 -0.16
CA LEU A 33 2.31 22.06 -0.44
C LEU A 33 2.05 21.21 0.82
N PRO A 34 0.85 20.60 0.94
CA PRO A 34 0.57 19.64 2.00
C PRO A 34 1.34 18.34 1.77
N MET A 35 1.80 17.70 2.85
CA MET A 35 2.40 16.37 2.80
C MET A 35 1.41 15.35 3.36
N TRP A 36 0.86 14.51 2.48
CA TRP A 36 0.08 13.33 2.84
C TRP A 36 0.91 12.09 2.62
N LEU A 37 0.96 11.18 3.59
CA LEU A 37 1.78 9.98 3.49
C LEU A 37 1.21 8.86 4.34
N GLY A 38 0.87 7.73 3.70
CA GLY A 38 0.19 6.62 4.34
C GLY A 38 -1.18 6.99 4.92
N GLY A 39 -1.91 7.90 4.26
CA GLY A 39 -3.21 8.40 4.67
C GLY A 39 -3.17 9.43 5.81
N VAL A 40 -1.98 9.87 6.23
CA VAL A 40 -1.76 10.78 7.35
C VAL A 40 -1.16 12.09 6.89
N ARG A 41 -1.67 13.21 7.38
CA ARG A 41 -1.07 14.51 7.12
C ARG A 41 0.16 14.70 8.02
N ILE A 42 1.31 14.90 7.39
CA ILE A 42 2.59 15.08 8.07
C ILE A 42 2.91 16.58 8.16
N PRO A 43 3.18 17.12 9.36
CA PRO A 43 3.66 18.50 9.50
C PRO A 43 5.01 18.68 8.77
N SER A 44 5.02 19.50 7.72
CA SER A 44 6.19 19.77 6.88
C SER A 44 6.07 21.13 6.22
N ALA A 45 7.20 21.76 5.92
CA ALA A 45 7.28 22.96 5.08
C ALA A 45 7.16 22.63 3.59
N THR A 46 7.41 21.38 3.22
CA THR A 46 7.29 20.86 1.84
C THR A 46 6.23 19.77 1.77
N GLY A 47 5.63 19.59 0.60
CA GLY A 47 4.70 18.52 0.30
C GLY A 47 4.86 18.03 -1.13
N PHE A 48 4.02 17.10 -1.56
CA PHE A 48 4.17 16.42 -2.83
C PHE A 48 3.55 17.19 -3.98
N VAL A 49 4.27 17.21 -5.11
CA VAL A 49 3.75 17.67 -6.39
C VAL A 49 3.02 16.50 -7.04
N ALA A 50 1.70 16.57 -7.12
CA ALA A 50 0.87 15.49 -7.68
C ALA A 50 -0.45 16.03 -8.22
N HIS A 51 -1.17 15.19 -8.97
CA HIS A 51 -2.54 15.47 -9.45
C HIS A 51 -3.59 15.20 -8.36
N SER A 52 -3.36 14.17 -7.51
CA SER A 52 -4.17 13.82 -6.32
C SER A 52 -3.69 14.58 -5.07
N ASP A 53 -3.93 14.04 -3.87
CA ASP A 53 -3.32 14.51 -2.62
C ASP A 53 -1.81 14.19 -2.52
N GLY A 54 -1.27 13.40 -3.46
CA GLY A 54 0.14 13.06 -3.58
C GLY A 54 0.64 12.01 -2.60
N ASP A 55 -0.22 11.20 -2.00
CA ASP A 55 0.21 10.14 -1.08
C ASP A 55 0.95 9.01 -1.82
N VAL A 56 2.25 9.21 -2.00
CA VAL A 56 3.14 8.28 -2.70
C VAL A 56 3.17 6.88 -2.07
N ALA A 57 2.91 6.77 -0.74
CA ALA A 57 2.87 5.47 -0.07
C ALA A 57 1.60 4.68 -0.43
N ILE A 58 0.46 5.35 -0.52
CA ILE A 58 -0.78 4.72 -0.96
C ILE A 58 -0.71 4.38 -2.45
N HIS A 59 -0.10 5.22 -3.29
CA HIS A 59 0.05 4.93 -4.71
C HIS A 59 0.89 3.66 -4.94
N ALA A 60 2.07 3.57 -4.33
CA ALA A 60 2.89 2.36 -4.39
C ALA A 60 2.15 1.12 -3.86
N LEU A 61 1.35 1.27 -2.80
CA LEU A 61 0.54 0.18 -2.26
C LEU A 61 -0.57 -0.27 -3.23
N CYS A 62 -1.25 0.65 -3.90
CA CYS A 62 -2.22 0.33 -4.94
C CYS A 62 -1.59 -0.49 -6.07
N ASP A 63 -0.42 -0.07 -6.56
CA ASP A 63 0.31 -0.79 -7.59
C ASP A 63 0.74 -2.19 -7.14
N ALA A 64 1.18 -2.34 -5.89
CA ALA A 64 1.49 -3.66 -5.33
C ALA A 64 0.27 -4.58 -5.33
N LEU A 65 -0.90 -4.08 -4.93
CA LEU A 65 -2.14 -4.85 -4.89
C LEU A 65 -2.62 -5.23 -6.29
N LEU A 66 -2.61 -4.29 -7.23
CA LEU A 66 -3.00 -4.52 -8.63
C LEU A 66 -2.04 -5.49 -9.32
N GLY A 67 -0.74 -5.30 -9.11
CA GLY A 67 0.32 -6.16 -9.66
C GLY A 67 0.22 -7.60 -9.17
N ALA A 68 -0.21 -7.85 -7.93
CA ALA A 68 -0.42 -9.20 -7.41
C ALA A 68 -1.43 -10.01 -8.22
N LEU A 69 -2.41 -9.34 -8.85
CA LEU A 69 -3.44 -9.96 -9.69
C LEU A 69 -3.24 -9.70 -11.19
N ALA A 70 -2.12 -9.10 -11.60
CA ALA A 70 -1.82 -8.72 -12.97
C ALA A 70 -2.90 -7.80 -13.60
N LEU A 71 -3.43 -6.86 -12.81
CA LEU A 71 -4.47 -5.90 -13.20
C LEU A 71 -3.91 -4.55 -13.69
N GLY A 72 -2.59 -4.47 -13.92
CA GLY A 72 -1.90 -3.25 -14.31
C GLY A 72 -1.51 -2.39 -13.11
N ASP A 73 -1.68 -1.08 -13.24
CA ASP A 73 -1.26 -0.08 -12.27
C ASP A 73 -2.36 0.96 -11.98
N ILE A 74 -2.09 1.83 -11.02
CA ILE A 74 -3.02 2.88 -10.59
C ILE A 74 -3.34 3.88 -11.71
N GLY A 75 -2.39 4.16 -12.61
CA GLY A 75 -2.58 5.07 -13.73
C GLY A 75 -3.57 4.57 -14.77
N HIS A 76 -3.71 3.24 -14.90
CA HIS A 76 -4.73 2.61 -15.76
C HIS A 76 -6.15 2.80 -15.20
N LEU A 77 -6.30 2.67 -13.87
CA LEU A 77 -7.62 2.76 -13.21
C LEU A 77 -8.04 4.22 -12.95
N PHE A 78 -7.08 5.09 -12.68
CA PHE A 78 -7.32 6.48 -12.26
C PHE A 78 -6.38 7.41 -13.03
N PRO A 79 -6.60 7.60 -14.34
CA PRO A 79 -5.71 8.41 -15.18
C PRO A 79 -5.63 9.84 -14.69
N ASP A 80 -4.42 10.37 -14.59
CA ASP A 80 -4.11 11.76 -14.19
C ASP A 80 -4.64 12.82 -15.16
N THR A 81 -5.05 12.40 -16.37
CA THR A 81 -5.71 13.23 -17.37
C THR A 81 -7.20 13.48 -17.08
N SER A 82 -7.79 12.79 -16.10
CA SER A 82 -9.20 12.97 -15.73
C SER A 82 -9.35 13.94 -14.56
N ASP A 83 -10.16 14.99 -14.77
CA ASP A 83 -10.50 15.96 -13.71
C ASP A 83 -11.25 15.30 -12.52
N GLU A 84 -11.80 14.12 -12.70
CA GLU A 84 -12.49 13.34 -11.65
C GLU A 84 -11.58 13.03 -10.45
N TRP A 85 -10.28 12.83 -10.72
CA TRP A 85 -9.30 12.43 -9.70
C TRP A 85 -8.46 13.59 -9.18
N LYS A 86 -8.71 14.80 -9.65
CA LYS A 86 -7.95 15.97 -9.24
C LYS A 86 -8.13 16.30 -7.76
N GLY A 87 -7.05 16.29 -7.00
CA GLY A 87 -7.05 16.55 -5.56
C GLY A 87 -7.75 15.48 -4.72
N ILE A 88 -8.01 14.28 -5.29
CA ILE A 88 -8.66 13.20 -4.57
C ILE A 88 -7.81 12.71 -3.41
N ASP A 89 -8.48 12.33 -2.32
CA ASP A 89 -7.88 11.61 -1.20
C ASP A 89 -7.50 10.19 -1.63
N SER A 90 -6.21 9.87 -1.61
CA SER A 90 -5.69 8.57 -2.06
C SER A 90 -6.24 7.37 -1.27
N LYS A 91 -6.78 7.59 -0.07
CA LYS A 91 -7.52 6.54 0.66
C LYS A 91 -8.75 6.04 -0.10
N ILE A 92 -9.38 6.91 -0.90
CA ILE A 92 -10.52 6.52 -1.76
C ILE A 92 -10.04 5.63 -2.90
N LEU A 93 -8.86 5.94 -3.48
CA LEU A 93 -8.25 5.11 -4.51
C LEU A 93 -7.90 3.72 -3.97
N LEU A 94 -7.28 3.66 -2.78
CA LEU A 94 -6.95 2.41 -2.11
C LEU A 94 -8.21 1.57 -1.83
N ALA A 95 -9.28 2.19 -1.34
CA ALA A 95 -10.54 1.49 -1.09
C ALA A 95 -11.14 0.89 -2.37
N LYS A 96 -11.07 1.60 -3.51
CA LYS A 96 -11.52 1.10 -4.81
C LYS A 96 -10.65 -0.08 -5.29
N VAL A 97 -9.32 -0.01 -5.10
CA VAL A 97 -8.41 -1.12 -5.44
C VAL A 97 -8.72 -2.35 -4.59
N VAL A 98 -8.94 -2.18 -3.28
CA VAL A 98 -9.29 -3.29 -2.38
C VAL A 98 -10.64 -3.92 -2.78
N ALA A 99 -11.63 -3.11 -3.16
CA ALA A 99 -12.91 -3.62 -3.66
C ALA A 99 -12.72 -4.45 -4.94
N LEU A 100 -11.90 -3.97 -5.90
CA LEU A 100 -11.57 -4.70 -7.12
C LEU A 100 -10.87 -6.03 -6.84
N ILE A 101 -9.95 -6.08 -5.88
CA ILE A 101 -9.32 -7.32 -5.39
C ILE A 101 -10.40 -8.30 -4.90
N GLY A 102 -11.38 -7.79 -4.15
CA GLY A 102 -12.52 -8.57 -3.65
C GLY A 102 -13.40 -9.15 -4.77
N GLU A 103 -13.66 -8.39 -5.83
CA GLU A 103 -14.41 -8.85 -7.01
C GLU A 103 -13.72 -10.03 -7.71
N HIS A 104 -12.39 -10.12 -7.65
CA HIS A 104 -11.61 -11.26 -8.17
C HIS A 104 -11.55 -12.44 -7.18
N GLY A 105 -12.24 -12.35 -6.04
CA GLY A 105 -12.31 -13.41 -5.04
C GLY A 105 -11.09 -13.48 -4.11
N TYR A 106 -10.26 -12.44 -4.08
CA TYR A 106 -9.11 -12.35 -3.21
C TYR A 106 -9.37 -11.37 -2.06
N ARG A 107 -8.57 -11.49 -1.02
CA ARG A 107 -8.47 -10.51 0.07
C ARG A 107 -7.00 -10.18 0.33
N VAL A 108 -6.74 -9.05 0.91
CA VAL A 108 -5.39 -8.68 1.33
C VAL A 108 -4.93 -9.63 2.45
N GLY A 109 -3.71 -10.12 2.36
CA GLY A 109 -3.06 -10.90 3.41
C GLY A 109 -2.27 -10.01 4.36
N ASN A 110 -1.20 -9.42 3.87
CA ASN A 110 -0.39 -8.42 4.57
C ASN A 110 0.27 -7.47 3.58
N VAL A 111 0.74 -6.33 4.08
CA VAL A 111 1.49 -5.35 3.29
C VAL A 111 2.75 -4.91 4.04
N ASP A 112 3.79 -4.57 3.28
CA ASP A 112 5.04 -4.03 3.77
C ASP A 112 5.46 -2.83 2.91
N ILE A 113 5.55 -1.65 3.53
CA ILE A 113 5.82 -0.38 2.88
C ILE A 113 7.15 0.17 3.41
N THR A 114 8.04 0.56 2.52
CA THR A 114 9.30 1.22 2.86
C THR A 114 9.34 2.59 2.21
N ILE A 115 9.44 3.63 3.03
CA ILE A 115 9.44 5.03 2.62
C ILE A 115 10.86 5.59 2.74
N ALA A 116 11.44 6.07 1.64
CA ALA A 116 12.69 6.79 1.65
C ALA A 116 12.41 8.30 1.57
N LEU A 117 12.62 9.00 2.68
CA LEU A 117 12.40 10.43 2.81
C LEU A 117 13.47 11.04 3.74
N GLN A 118 14.18 12.07 3.27
CA GLN A 118 15.22 12.69 4.06
C GLN A 118 14.66 13.54 5.23
N ARG A 119 13.57 14.25 5.00
CA ARG A 119 12.86 15.11 5.97
C ARG A 119 11.37 15.23 5.59
N PRO A 120 10.46 15.36 6.58
CA PRO A 120 10.66 15.29 8.03
C PRO A 120 10.91 13.85 8.53
N LYS A 121 11.20 13.69 9.84
CA LYS A 121 11.28 12.35 10.47
C LYS A 121 9.90 11.74 10.57
N LEU A 122 9.73 10.53 10.03
CA LEU A 122 8.44 9.83 9.98
C LEU A 122 8.18 8.91 11.18
N ALA A 123 9.19 8.59 11.99
CA ALA A 123 9.06 7.67 13.13
C ALA A 123 7.84 7.95 14.04
N PRO A 124 7.49 9.20 14.39
CA PRO A 124 6.31 9.49 15.21
C PRO A 124 4.97 9.18 14.53
N HIS A 125 4.93 9.03 13.20
CA HIS A 125 3.72 8.90 12.40
C HIS A 125 3.45 7.47 11.92
N LEU A 126 4.44 6.56 12.03
CA LEU A 126 4.36 5.21 11.45
C LEU A 126 3.21 4.39 12.02
N LEU A 127 2.95 4.47 13.33
CA LEU A 127 1.84 3.76 13.93
C LEU A 127 0.49 4.27 13.40
N THR A 128 0.31 5.59 13.34
CA THR A 128 -0.92 6.20 12.82
C THR A 128 -1.16 5.85 11.35
N MET A 129 -0.11 5.78 10.51
CA MET A 129 -0.22 5.29 9.12
C MET A 129 -0.75 3.86 9.08
N ARG A 130 -0.19 2.95 9.90
CA ARG A 130 -0.64 1.56 9.99
C ARG A 130 -2.10 1.46 10.43
N GLU A 131 -2.48 2.21 11.46
CA GLU A 131 -3.85 2.26 11.98
C GLU A 131 -4.84 2.87 10.97
N THR A 132 -4.37 3.78 10.11
CA THR A 132 -5.19 4.38 9.03
C THR A 132 -5.39 3.39 7.87
N LEU A 133 -4.34 2.68 7.47
CA LEU A 133 -4.38 1.77 6.33
C LEU A 133 -5.09 0.44 6.63
N ALA A 134 -4.91 -0.11 7.83
CA ALA A 134 -5.43 -1.42 8.20
C ALA A 134 -6.95 -1.60 7.97
N PRO A 135 -7.83 -0.68 8.41
CA PRO A 135 -9.27 -0.80 8.18
C PRO A 135 -9.64 -0.70 6.69
N ILE A 136 -8.93 0.10 5.88
CA ILE A 136 -9.17 0.22 4.44
C ILE A 136 -8.82 -1.10 3.74
N LEU A 137 -7.72 -1.73 4.15
CA LEU A 137 -7.24 -3.01 3.63
C LEU A 137 -8.07 -4.21 4.14
N GLY A 138 -8.90 -4.02 5.17
CA GLY A 138 -9.66 -5.10 5.81
C GLY A 138 -8.79 -6.11 6.57
N VAL A 139 -7.66 -5.66 7.13
CA VAL A 139 -6.70 -6.50 7.86
C VAL A 139 -6.42 -5.93 9.26
N PRO A 140 -5.92 -6.74 10.21
CA PRO A 140 -5.46 -6.22 11.50
C PRO A 140 -4.19 -5.37 11.34
N VAL A 141 -3.92 -4.47 12.30
CA VAL A 141 -2.79 -3.53 12.26
C VAL A 141 -1.42 -4.23 12.19
N ASP A 142 -1.30 -5.43 12.76
CA ASP A 142 -0.07 -6.23 12.72
C ASP A 142 0.22 -6.84 11.33
N ALA A 143 -0.77 -6.86 10.42
CA ALA A 143 -0.58 -7.22 9.01
C ALA A 143 -0.14 -6.04 8.13
N VAL A 144 -0.01 -4.82 8.69
CA VAL A 144 0.45 -3.62 7.98
C VAL A 144 1.80 -3.20 8.54
N SER A 145 2.87 -3.35 7.74
CA SER A 145 4.20 -2.86 8.05
C SER A 145 4.45 -1.54 7.32
N VAL A 146 4.91 -0.52 8.03
CA VAL A 146 5.40 0.74 7.47
C VAL A 146 6.74 1.07 8.11
N LYS A 147 7.77 1.23 7.27
CA LYS A 147 9.15 1.57 7.65
C LYS A 147 9.57 2.83 6.94
N ALA A 148 10.40 3.62 7.57
CA ALA A 148 10.97 4.81 6.97
C ALA A 148 12.50 4.81 7.11
N THR A 149 13.17 5.27 6.07
CA THR A 149 14.61 5.44 6.03
C THR A 149 14.98 6.76 5.38
N THR A 150 16.21 7.22 5.60
CA THR A 150 16.85 8.24 4.77
C THR A 150 17.74 7.55 3.72
N THR A 151 18.22 8.30 2.75
CA THR A 151 19.26 7.82 1.82
C THR A 151 20.65 8.34 2.19
N GLU A 152 20.88 8.67 3.47
CA GLU A 152 22.16 9.19 3.98
C GLU A 152 22.68 10.39 3.17
N ARG A 153 21.76 11.27 2.74
CA ARG A 153 22.00 12.45 1.88
C ARG A 153 22.43 12.12 0.45
N LEU A 154 22.29 10.88 0.00
CA LEU A 154 22.59 10.47 -1.37
C LEU A 154 21.35 10.61 -2.27
N GLY A 155 21.58 10.91 -3.54
CA GLY A 155 20.56 10.99 -4.56
C GLY A 155 19.55 12.15 -4.35
N PHE A 156 18.46 12.12 -5.09
CA PHE A 156 17.40 13.15 -5.04
C PHE A 156 16.66 13.15 -3.70
N VAL A 157 16.44 11.98 -3.10
CA VAL A 157 15.85 11.89 -1.75
C VAL A 157 16.75 12.57 -0.73
N GLY A 158 18.06 12.28 -0.77
CA GLY A 158 19.05 12.86 0.15
C GLY A 158 19.19 14.37 0.01
N ARG A 159 18.94 14.92 -1.18
CA ARG A 159 18.88 16.37 -1.43
C ARG A 159 17.52 17.00 -1.12
N CYS A 160 16.54 16.21 -0.59
CA CYS A 160 15.18 16.66 -0.30
C CYS A 160 14.39 17.13 -1.55
N GLU A 161 14.68 16.60 -2.71
CA GLU A 161 14.02 16.92 -3.98
C GLU A 161 12.77 16.05 -4.19
N GLY A 162 12.69 14.90 -3.54
CA GLY A 162 11.59 13.94 -3.67
C GLY A 162 11.56 12.91 -2.55
N CYS A 163 10.54 12.07 -2.63
CA CYS A 163 10.33 10.88 -1.81
C CYS A 163 10.09 9.71 -2.74
N GLU A 164 10.61 8.55 -2.39
CA GLU A 164 10.32 7.30 -3.08
C GLU A 164 9.82 6.24 -2.11
N VAL A 165 8.95 5.38 -2.58
CA VAL A 165 8.29 4.35 -1.78
C VAL A 165 8.26 3.04 -2.54
N TRP A 166 8.60 1.97 -1.84
CA TRP A 166 8.37 0.58 -2.25
C TRP A 166 7.28 -0.02 -1.39
N ALA A 167 6.37 -0.72 -2.02
CA ALA A 167 5.35 -1.52 -1.34
C ALA A 167 5.39 -2.95 -1.84
N SER A 168 5.18 -3.89 -0.92
CA SER A 168 4.89 -5.28 -1.23
C SER A 168 3.57 -5.66 -0.60
N ALA A 169 2.75 -6.41 -1.32
CA ALA A 169 1.47 -6.88 -0.82
C ALA A 169 1.31 -8.37 -1.12
N THR A 170 0.69 -9.08 -0.18
CA THR A 170 0.17 -10.42 -0.43
C THR A 170 -1.35 -10.36 -0.56
N VAL A 171 -1.89 -11.10 -1.52
CA VAL A 171 -3.32 -11.34 -1.64
C VAL A 171 -3.59 -12.84 -1.61
N ILE A 172 -4.67 -13.23 -0.94
CA ILE A 172 -4.99 -14.64 -0.72
C ILE A 172 -6.44 -14.92 -1.11
N LYS A 173 -6.62 -16.08 -1.72
CA LYS A 173 -7.93 -16.64 -2.04
C LYS A 173 -8.11 -17.92 -1.25
N PRO A 174 -9.17 -17.99 -0.41
CA PRO A 174 -9.45 -19.18 0.41
C PRO A 174 -9.80 -20.39 -0.44
#